data_2a90f4c24b2eaf23374c36c6aea51d8e
#
_entry.id   2a90f4c24b2eaf23374c36c6aea51d8e
#
_cell.length_a   1.000
_cell.length_b   1.000
_cell.length_c   1.000
_cell.angle_alpha   90.00
_cell.angle_beta   90.00
_cell.angle_gamma   90.00
#
_symmetry.space_group_name_H-M   'P 1'
#
loop_
_entity.id
_entity.type
_entity.pdbx_description
1 polymer ?
#
loop_
_entity_poly.entity_id
_entity_poly.type
_entity_poly.pdbx_seq_one_letter_code
_entity_poly.pdbx_strand_id
1 'polypeptide(L)'
;IGVKEDEIVLNIGYKSDGIITRNEYTNTPNVDLTTIVKEGDVMEAKVLKVNDGDGQVLLSYKRLAAEKTNRRLEEAYKNKEVLKAEVTAVLKGGLSVVIDEVRIFIPASLISDSYVRNLDKYKGQEIEFVITEFNPRRRRIIGNRKILIQEKKEEMKKELYEKIHEGMHITGTVKNITNFGAFIDLGGADGLLHISEMSWGRVDNPKDICKIGD
;
A
#
# COMPACT_ATOMS: atom_id res chain seq x y z
N ILE A 1 -26.60 13.44 21.02
CA ILE A 1 -27.48 14.54 21.44
C ILE A 1 -27.48 15.64 20.40
N GLY A 2 -26.38 15.93 19.78
CA GLY A 2 -26.31 16.91 18.71
C GLY A 2 -25.01 16.79 17.92
N VAL A 3 -25.09 17.02 16.61
CA VAL A 3 -23.95 17.06 15.72
C VAL A 3 -23.83 18.49 15.18
N LYS A 4 -22.67 19.11 15.37
CA LYS A 4 -22.30 20.41 14.79
C LYS A 4 -21.19 20.21 13.75
N GLU A 5 -20.88 21.23 12.98
CA GLU A 5 -19.84 21.16 11.95
C GLU A 5 -18.46 20.72 12.50
N ASP A 6 -18.11 21.17 13.71
CA ASP A 6 -16.78 20.96 14.30
C ASP A 6 -16.77 20.06 15.55
N GLU A 7 -17.94 19.70 16.09
CA GLU A 7 -18.05 18.91 17.32
C GLU A 7 -19.27 17.99 17.33
N ILE A 8 -19.14 16.85 17.97
CA ILE A 8 -20.22 15.90 18.24
C ILE A 8 -20.44 15.83 19.74
N VAL A 9 -21.67 16.07 20.17
CA VAL A 9 -22.09 15.97 21.58
C VAL A 9 -22.78 14.64 21.79
N LEU A 10 -22.24 13.80 22.68
CA LEU A 10 -22.71 12.46 22.99
C LEU A 10 -23.29 12.39 24.40
N ASN A 11 -24.41 11.71 24.55
CA ASN A 11 -24.87 11.28 25.85
C ASN A 11 -24.12 10.02 26.29
N ILE A 12 -23.32 10.16 27.33
CA ILE A 12 -22.48 9.06 27.86
C ILE A 12 -23.13 8.43 29.12
N GLY A 13 -24.37 8.77 29.45
CA GLY A 13 -25.04 8.24 30.64
C GLY A 13 -24.45 8.75 31.97
N TYR A 14 -23.70 9.85 31.94
CA TYR A 14 -23.11 10.48 33.12
C TYR A 14 -23.68 11.90 33.33
N LYS A 15 -23.29 12.56 34.43
CA LYS A 15 -23.76 13.93 34.77
C LYS A 15 -23.34 15.00 33.77
N SER A 16 -22.39 14.69 32.86
CA SER A 16 -21.85 15.60 31.87
C SER A 16 -21.91 14.95 30.50
N ASP A 17 -22.08 15.76 29.46
CA ASP A 17 -22.03 15.28 28.08
C ASP A 17 -20.60 15.03 27.62
N GLY A 18 -20.45 14.07 26.71
CA GLY A 18 -19.17 13.79 26.04
C GLY A 18 -19.04 14.59 24.76
N ILE A 19 -17.88 15.21 24.54
CA ILE A 19 -17.57 15.95 23.32
C ILE A 19 -16.48 15.26 22.52
N ILE A 20 -16.72 15.09 21.22
CA ILE A 20 -15.72 14.71 20.23
C ILE A 20 -15.52 15.89 19.29
N THR A 21 -14.34 16.49 19.32
CA THR A 21 -13.98 17.53 18.35
C THR A 21 -13.65 16.88 17.00
N ARG A 22 -13.76 17.64 15.90
CA ARG A 22 -13.43 17.18 14.54
C ARG A 22 -12.04 16.54 14.46
N ASN A 23 -11.04 17.11 15.11
CA ASN A 23 -9.66 16.59 15.15
C ASN A 23 -9.52 15.25 15.88
N GLU A 24 -10.43 14.94 16.81
CA GLU A 24 -10.49 13.68 17.55
C GLU A 24 -11.46 12.68 16.92
N TYR A 25 -12.15 13.07 15.85
CA TYR A 25 -12.98 12.18 15.03
C TYR A 25 -12.21 11.63 13.83
N THR A 26 -11.60 12.50 13.00
CA THR A 26 -10.89 12.08 11.78
C THR A 26 -9.62 12.89 11.51
N ASN A 27 -8.70 12.33 10.72
CA ASN A 27 -7.52 13.00 10.18
C ASN A 27 -7.79 13.71 8.86
N THR A 28 -8.94 13.52 8.24
CA THR A 28 -9.26 14.11 6.95
C THR A 28 -9.59 15.59 7.14
N PRO A 29 -8.90 16.50 6.44
CA PRO A 29 -9.20 17.94 6.52
C PRO A 29 -10.54 18.24 5.86
N ASN A 30 -11.24 19.24 6.39
CA ASN A 30 -12.51 19.79 5.85
C ASN A 30 -13.66 18.79 5.71
N VAL A 31 -13.72 17.82 6.60
CA VAL A 31 -14.88 16.92 6.71
C VAL A 31 -15.95 17.58 7.57
N ASP A 32 -17.14 17.67 7.03
CA ASP A 32 -18.34 18.09 7.77
C ASP A 32 -18.90 16.89 8.53
N LEU A 33 -18.90 16.99 9.87
CA LEU A 33 -19.34 15.89 10.75
C LEU A 33 -20.84 15.61 10.61
N THR A 34 -21.62 16.59 10.19
CA THR A 34 -23.07 16.44 10.00
C THR A 34 -23.43 15.54 8.82
N THR A 35 -22.51 15.37 7.85
CA THR A 35 -22.73 14.49 6.70
C THR A 35 -22.43 13.02 7.02
N ILE A 36 -21.59 12.76 8.02
CA ILE A 36 -21.12 11.41 8.37
C ILE A 36 -21.89 10.82 9.54
N VAL A 37 -22.21 11.65 10.52
CA VAL A 37 -22.86 11.22 11.76
C VAL A 37 -24.23 11.86 11.87
N LYS A 38 -25.24 11.06 12.18
CA LYS A 38 -26.61 11.51 12.39
C LYS A 38 -26.97 11.51 13.88
N GLU A 39 -27.89 12.40 14.26
CA GLU A 39 -28.46 12.35 15.58
C GLU A 39 -29.15 11.02 15.85
N GLY A 40 -28.81 10.38 16.97
CA GLY A 40 -29.30 9.05 17.32
C GLY A 40 -28.32 7.92 17.02
N ASP A 41 -27.23 8.16 16.29
CA ASP A 41 -26.20 7.15 16.07
C ASP A 41 -25.50 6.79 17.39
N VAL A 42 -25.23 5.50 17.56
CA VAL A 42 -24.47 4.95 18.69
C VAL A 42 -23.03 4.77 18.26
N MET A 43 -22.11 5.41 18.97
CA MET A 43 -20.69 5.26 18.69
C MET A 43 -19.88 4.99 19.95
N GLU A 44 -18.79 4.26 19.77
CA GLU A 44 -17.81 4.02 20.83
C GLU A 44 -16.70 5.07 20.74
N ALA A 45 -16.31 5.63 21.87
CA ALA A 45 -15.21 6.59 21.94
C ALA A 45 -14.37 6.37 23.19
N LYS A 46 -13.09 6.73 23.10
CA LYS A 46 -12.15 6.66 24.22
C LYS A 46 -12.18 7.97 25.00
N VAL A 47 -12.31 7.89 26.31
CA VAL A 47 -12.22 9.06 27.19
C VAL A 47 -10.78 9.57 27.23
N LEU A 48 -10.58 10.83 26.87
CA LEU A 48 -9.27 11.49 26.93
C LEU A 48 -9.10 12.24 28.25
N LYS A 49 -10.14 12.96 28.65
CA LYS A 49 -10.14 13.81 29.85
C LYS A 49 -11.54 13.88 30.43
N VAL A 50 -11.65 13.72 31.73
CA VAL A 50 -12.96 13.68 32.43
C VAL A 50 -13.49 15.08 32.68
N ASN A 51 -12.63 16.10 32.75
CA ASN A 51 -13.02 17.48 32.93
C ASN A 51 -12.08 18.35 32.08
N ASP A 52 -12.60 19.05 31.08
CA ASP A 52 -11.83 19.93 30.18
C ASP A 52 -11.69 21.38 30.69
N GLY A 53 -12.33 21.69 31.82
CA GLY A 53 -12.41 23.05 32.41
C GLY A 53 -13.83 23.59 32.41
N ASP A 54 -14.66 23.16 31.45
CA ASP A 54 -16.09 23.55 31.32
C ASP A 54 -17.06 22.46 31.87
N GLY A 55 -16.53 21.44 32.53
CA GLY A 55 -17.31 20.36 33.12
C GLY A 55 -17.74 19.27 32.13
N GLN A 56 -17.16 19.24 30.95
CA GLN A 56 -17.46 18.29 29.88
C GLN A 56 -16.40 17.17 29.81
N VAL A 57 -16.76 16.04 29.20
CA VAL A 57 -15.86 14.90 29.00
C VAL A 57 -15.34 14.92 27.58
N LEU A 58 -14.03 15.09 27.41
CA LEU A 58 -13.40 15.03 26.10
C LEU A 58 -13.21 13.58 25.67
N LEU A 59 -13.75 13.25 24.51
CA LEU A 59 -13.73 11.92 23.92
C LEU A 59 -12.94 11.92 22.60
N SER A 60 -12.44 10.75 22.22
CA SER A 60 -11.79 10.52 20.91
C SER A 60 -12.30 9.24 20.29
N TYR A 61 -12.91 9.35 19.13
CA TYR A 61 -13.24 8.22 18.26
C TYR A 61 -12.00 7.69 17.55
N LYS A 62 -11.21 8.60 17.02
CA LYS A 62 -9.97 8.31 16.29
C LYS A 62 -8.97 7.45 17.07
N ARG A 63 -8.78 7.72 18.36
CA ARG A 63 -7.85 6.92 19.17
C ARG A 63 -8.36 5.51 19.40
N LEU A 64 -9.66 5.34 19.57
CA LEU A 64 -10.27 4.02 19.69
C LEU A 64 -10.19 3.24 18.36
N ALA A 65 -10.54 3.89 17.25
CA ALA A 65 -10.43 3.31 15.92
C ALA A 65 -8.97 2.89 15.63
N ALA A 66 -8.01 3.78 15.86
CA ALA A 66 -6.59 3.47 15.70
C ALA A 66 -6.11 2.31 16.60
N GLU A 67 -6.65 2.17 17.81
CA GLU A 67 -6.30 1.07 18.72
C GLU A 67 -6.86 -0.27 18.22
N LYS A 68 -8.10 -0.29 17.75
CA LYS A 68 -8.72 -1.48 17.12
C LYS A 68 -7.95 -1.87 15.85
N THR A 69 -7.65 -0.89 15.01
CA THR A 69 -6.89 -1.11 13.77
C THR A 69 -5.46 -1.57 14.04
N ASN A 70 -4.79 -1.02 15.06
CA ASN A 70 -3.45 -1.47 15.43
C ASN A 70 -3.44 -2.94 15.83
N ARG A 71 -4.45 -3.46 16.54
CA ARG A 71 -4.56 -4.89 16.84
C ARG A 71 -4.70 -5.73 15.58
N ARG A 72 -5.59 -5.32 14.66
CA ARG A 72 -5.75 -5.98 13.36
C ARG A 72 -4.46 -5.97 12.54
N LEU A 73 -3.77 -4.83 12.51
CA LEU A 73 -2.49 -4.70 11.80
C LEU A 73 -1.37 -5.53 12.46
N GLU A 74 -1.40 -5.70 13.79
CA GLU A 74 -0.47 -6.59 14.49
C GLU A 74 -0.71 -8.06 14.12
N GLU A 75 -1.97 -8.48 14.02
CA GLU A 75 -2.33 -9.82 13.55
C GLU A 75 -1.93 -10.02 12.09
N ALA A 76 -2.21 -9.05 11.22
CA ALA A 76 -1.80 -9.06 9.83
C ALA A 76 -0.27 -9.12 9.67
N TYR A 77 0.49 -8.43 10.54
CA TYR A 77 1.95 -8.52 10.59
C TYR A 77 2.44 -9.91 10.97
N LYS A 78 1.84 -10.55 12.00
CA LYS A 78 2.20 -11.91 12.46
C LYS A 78 1.89 -12.97 11.41
N ASN A 79 0.77 -12.82 10.72
CA ASN A 79 0.29 -13.75 9.70
C ASN A 79 0.85 -13.45 8.30
N LYS A 80 1.61 -12.37 8.13
CA LYS A 80 2.07 -11.86 6.83
C LYS A 80 0.92 -11.67 5.82
N GLU A 81 -0.20 -11.20 6.32
CA GLU A 81 -1.42 -10.99 5.53
C GLU A 81 -1.21 -9.87 4.50
N VAL A 82 -1.72 -10.08 3.30
CA VAL A 82 -1.71 -9.07 2.24
C VAL A 82 -2.80 -8.05 2.52
N LEU A 83 -2.38 -6.81 2.71
CA LEU A 83 -3.28 -5.69 2.93
C LEU A 83 -3.40 -4.87 1.64
N LYS A 84 -4.58 -4.29 1.44
CA LYS A 84 -4.87 -3.35 0.34
C LYS A 84 -5.23 -2.00 0.93
N ALA A 85 -4.63 -0.96 0.40
CA ALA A 85 -4.98 0.40 0.78
C ALA A 85 -4.66 1.41 -0.31
N GLU A 86 -5.39 2.52 -0.31
CA GLU A 86 -5.19 3.63 -1.21
C GLU A 86 -4.01 4.51 -0.74
N VAL A 87 -3.19 4.95 -1.70
CA VAL A 87 -2.09 5.87 -1.44
C VAL A 87 -2.63 7.29 -1.23
N THR A 88 -2.62 7.74 0.02
CA THR A 88 -3.11 9.07 0.40
C THR A 88 -2.12 10.18 0.13
N ALA A 89 -0.82 9.91 0.26
CA ALA A 89 0.21 10.91 0.02
C ALA A 89 1.52 10.30 -0.50
N VAL A 90 2.21 11.06 -1.33
CA VAL A 90 3.55 10.74 -1.80
C VAL A 90 4.56 11.60 -1.03
N LEU A 91 5.54 10.95 -0.42
CA LEU A 91 6.61 11.57 0.35
C LEU A 91 7.94 11.43 -0.40
N LYS A 92 8.93 12.26 -0.07
CA LYS A 92 10.27 12.23 -0.70
C LYS A 92 10.97 10.87 -0.62
N GLY A 93 10.63 10.04 0.38
CA GLY A 93 11.26 8.72 0.61
C GLY A 93 10.35 7.51 0.37
N GLY A 94 9.10 7.70 -0.07
CA GLY A 94 8.16 6.61 -0.26
C GLY A 94 6.70 7.03 -0.31
N LEU A 95 5.81 6.07 -0.13
CA LEU A 95 4.37 6.26 -0.15
C LEU A 95 3.81 6.23 1.27
N SER A 96 2.75 6.99 1.50
CA SER A 96 1.96 6.94 2.72
C SER A 96 0.56 6.44 2.38
N VAL A 97 0.17 5.36 3.01
CA VAL A 97 -1.18 4.80 2.95
C VAL A 97 -1.85 4.92 4.31
N VAL A 98 -3.16 5.01 4.34
CA VAL A 98 -3.95 5.09 5.58
C VAL A 98 -4.98 3.98 5.59
N ILE A 99 -5.01 3.21 6.67
CA ILE A 99 -6.04 2.21 6.96
C ILE A 99 -6.68 2.60 8.29
N ASP A 100 -7.98 2.89 8.29
CA ASP A 100 -8.76 3.22 9.49
C ASP A 100 -8.01 4.16 10.45
N GLU A 101 -7.60 5.33 9.98
CA GLU A 101 -6.85 6.37 10.74
C GLU A 101 -5.41 6.01 11.13
N VAL A 102 -4.92 4.81 10.81
CA VAL A 102 -3.52 4.41 11.03
C VAL A 102 -2.71 4.63 9.77
N ARG A 103 -1.63 5.39 9.89
CA ARG A 103 -0.72 5.68 8.78
C ARG A 103 0.37 4.62 8.68
N ILE A 104 0.52 4.05 7.48
CA ILE A 104 1.55 3.08 7.13
C ILE A 104 2.48 3.72 6.10
N PHE A 105 3.78 3.57 6.29
CA PHE A 105 4.78 4.08 5.36
C PHE A 105 5.37 2.95 4.53
N ILE A 106 5.48 3.15 3.22
CA ILE A 106 6.12 2.21 2.30
C ILE A 106 7.33 2.92 1.69
N PRO A 107 8.56 2.56 2.08
CA PRO A 107 9.78 3.13 1.51
C PRO A 107 9.85 2.94 -0.01
N ALA A 108 10.43 3.89 -0.72
CA ALA A 108 10.59 3.83 -2.18
C ALA A 108 11.28 2.55 -2.67
N SER A 109 12.25 2.05 -1.90
CA SER A 109 12.98 0.80 -2.18
C SER A 109 12.13 -0.46 -2.06
N LEU A 110 10.99 -0.38 -1.37
CA LEU A 110 10.07 -1.50 -1.09
C LEU A 110 8.76 -1.44 -1.89
N ILE A 111 8.63 -0.46 -2.80
CA ILE A 111 7.43 -0.30 -3.64
C ILE A 111 7.48 -1.24 -4.85
N SER A 112 8.65 -1.33 -5.49
CA SER A 112 8.84 -2.11 -6.72
C SER A 112 10.20 -2.80 -6.73
N ASP A 113 10.33 -3.78 -7.60
CA ASP A 113 11.58 -4.49 -7.87
C ASP A 113 12.59 -3.61 -8.63
N SER A 114 12.10 -2.67 -9.45
CA SER A 114 12.89 -1.69 -10.17
C SER A 114 12.82 -0.31 -9.52
N TYR A 115 13.86 0.51 -9.74
CA TYR A 115 13.87 1.89 -9.24
C TYR A 115 12.78 2.74 -9.88
N VAL A 116 11.83 3.19 -9.08
CA VAL A 116 10.73 4.04 -9.53
C VAL A 116 11.13 5.51 -9.39
N ARG A 117 11.37 6.18 -10.53
CA ARG A 117 11.74 7.59 -10.56
C ARG A 117 10.58 8.53 -10.18
N ASN A 118 9.35 8.16 -10.54
CA ASN A 118 8.17 8.97 -10.29
C ASN A 118 7.19 8.20 -9.43
N LEU A 119 7.08 8.61 -8.15
CA LEU A 119 6.16 8.03 -7.17
C LEU A 119 4.74 8.61 -7.27
N ASP A 120 4.58 9.78 -7.93
CA ASP A 120 3.29 10.45 -8.04
C ASP A 120 2.24 9.62 -8.79
N LYS A 121 2.70 8.69 -9.64
CA LYS A 121 1.83 7.75 -10.34
C LYS A 121 0.98 6.89 -9.42
N TYR A 122 1.45 6.66 -8.20
CA TYR A 122 0.76 5.82 -7.22
C TYR A 122 -0.26 6.59 -6.37
N LYS A 123 -0.27 7.93 -6.44
CA LYS A 123 -1.22 8.74 -5.67
C LYS A 123 -2.65 8.43 -6.08
N GLY A 124 -3.50 8.10 -5.11
CA GLY A 124 -4.89 7.71 -5.36
C GLY A 124 -5.06 6.29 -5.93
N GLN A 125 -3.99 5.50 -6.04
CA GLN A 125 -4.08 4.11 -6.45
C GLN A 125 -4.16 3.19 -5.23
N GLU A 126 -4.95 2.14 -5.35
CA GLU A 126 -4.97 1.04 -4.39
C GLU A 126 -3.75 0.14 -4.62
N ILE A 127 -2.99 -0.11 -3.58
CA ILE A 127 -1.81 -0.97 -3.63
C ILE A 127 -1.89 -2.10 -2.62
N GLU A 128 -1.37 -3.26 -3.01
CA GLU A 128 -1.21 -4.43 -2.14
C GLU A 128 0.17 -4.41 -1.50
N PHE A 129 0.25 -4.70 -0.21
CA PHE A 129 1.51 -4.78 0.53
C PHE A 129 1.38 -5.67 1.76
N VAL A 130 2.52 -6.07 2.31
CA VAL A 130 2.63 -6.81 3.59
C VAL A 130 3.34 -5.92 4.59
N ILE A 131 2.96 -5.99 5.87
CA ILE A 131 3.67 -5.27 6.94
C ILE A 131 4.95 -6.01 7.27
N THR A 132 6.08 -5.30 7.24
CA THR A 132 7.41 -5.84 7.58
C THR A 132 7.95 -5.31 8.91
N GLU A 133 7.53 -4.14 9.33
CA GLU A 133 7.86 -3.59 10.65
C GLU A 133 6.61 -3.01 11.29
N PHE A 134 6.32 -3.42 12.53
CA PHE A 134 5.17 -2.94 13.29
C PHE A 134 5.62 -2.38 14.64
N ASN A 135 5.63 -1.05 14.76
CA ASN A 135 5.96 -0.35 16.00
C ASN A 135 4.96 0.79 16.29
N PRO A 136 3.79 0.49 16.84
CA PRO A 136 2.74 1.49 17.08
C PRO A 136 3.14 2.54 18.13
N ARG A 137 4.03 2.20 19.09
CA ARG A 137 4.52 3.16 20.10
C ARG A 137 5.30 4.30 19.48
N ARG A 138 6.09 4.01 18.44
CA ARG A 138 6.85 5.01 17.66
C ARG A 138 6.07 5.53 16.46
N ARG A 139 4.81 5.14 16.28
CA ARG A 139 3.99 5.43 15.10
C ARG A 139 4.70 5.05 13.79
N ARG A 140 5.46 3.96 13.84
CA ARG A 140 6.25 3.48 12.71
C ARG A 140 5.75 2.10 12.31
N ILE A 141 5.02 2.07 11.23
CA ILE A 141 4.55 0.85 10.57
C ILE A 141 5.04 0.92 9.14
N ILE A 142 5.79 -0.11 8.71
CA ILE A 142 6.40 -0.16 7.39
C ILE A 142 5.76 -1.28 6.59
N GLY A 143 5.22 -0.91 5.42
CA GLY A 143 4.72 -1.84 4.42
C GLY A 143 5.79 -2.17 3.38
N ASN A 144 5.70 -3.35 2.79
CA ASN A 144 6.56 -3.84 1.72
C ASN A 144 5.70 -4.46 0.61
N ARG A 145 5.73 -3.85 -0.56
CA ARG A 145 5.06 -4.36 -1.76
C ARG A 145 5.99 -5.24 -2.60
N LYS A 146 7.29 -5.01 -2.50
CA LYS A 146 8.30 -5.71 -3.29
C LYS A 146 8.26 -7.22 -3.06
N ILE A 147 8.02 -7.67 -1.83
CA ILE A 147 7.90 -9.09 -1.50
C ILE A 147 6.82 -9.76 -2.35
N LEU A 148 5.63 -9.16 -2.42
CA LEU A 148 4.51 -9.70 -3.22
C LEU A 148 4.83 -9.77 -4.72
N ILE A 149 5.54 -8.76 -5.23
CA ILE A 149 5.95 -8.75 -6.63
C ILE A 149 6.98 -9.86 -6.88
N GLN A 150 7.90 -10.08 -5.96
CA GLN A 150 8.90 -11.13 -6.05
C GLN A 150 8.27 -12.52 -5.93
N GLU A 151 7.37 -12.75 -4.98
CA GLU A 151 6.63 -14.01 -4.84
C GLU A 151 5.84 -14.34 -6.10
N LYS A 152 5.08 -13.39 -6.64
CA LYS A 152 4.35 -13.59 -7.92
C LYS A 152 5.31 -13.91 -9.09
N LYS A 153 6.47 -13.26 -9.15
CA LYS A 153 7.48 -13.58 -10.18
C LYS A 153 8.07 -14.96 -10.00
N GLU A 154 8.35 -15.36 -8.76
CA GLU A 154 8.88 -16.69 -8.47
C GLU A 154 7.88 -17.80 -8.79
N GLU A 155 6.60 -17.60 -8.49
CA GLU A 155 5.53 -18.52 -8.87
C GLU A 155 5.43 -18.65 -10.39
N MET A 156 5.34 -17.52 -11.11
CA MET A 156 5.30 -17.51 -12.57
C MET A 156 6.57 -18.16 -13.18
N LYS A 157 7.72 -17.93 -12.55
CA LYS A 157 8.98 -18.54 -12.96
C LYS A 157 8.96 -20.06 -12.77
N LYS A 158 8.45 -20.56 -11.65
CA LYS A 158 8.30 -21.99 -11.40
C LYS A 158 7.37 -22.64 -12.41
N GLU A 159 6.19 -22.05 -12.61
CA GLU A 159 5.22 -22.54 -13.61
C GLU A 159 5.81 -22.56 -15.03
N LEU A 160 6.61 -21.55 -15.36
CA LEU A 160 7.29 -21.48 -16.64
C LEU A 160 8.31 -22.61 -16.78
N TYR A 161 9.15 -22.83 -15.76
CA TYR A 161 10.16 -23.88 -15.80
C TYR A 161 9.57 -25.31 -15.80
N GLU A 162 8.40 -25.52 -15.24
CA GLU A 162 7.69 -26.79 -15.32
C GLU A 162 7.14 -27.07 -16.73
N LYS A 163 6.84 -26.01 -17.49
CA LYS A 163 6.30 -26.11 -18.86
C LYS A 163 7.37 -26.13 -19.93
N ILE A 164 8.54 -25.51 -19.67
CA ILE A 164 9.64 -25.39 -20.65
C ILE A 164 10.46 -26.67 -20.70
N HIS A 165 10.69 -27.19 -21.91
CA HIS A 165 11.63 -28.27 -22.18
C HIS A 165 12.39 -28.01 -23.48
N GLU A 166 13.53 -28.67 -23.66
CA GLU A 166 14.34 -28.56 -24.86
C GLU A 166 13.57 -28.88 -26.13
N GLY A 167 13.69 -28.00 -27.14
CA GLY A 167 12.98 -28.12 -28.41
C GLY A 167 11.60 -27.46 -28.46
N MET A 168 11.14 -26.86 -27.34
CA MET A 168 9.86 -26.16 -27.32
C MET A 168 9.97 -24.77 -27.97
N HIS A 169 8.93 -24.40 -28.74
CA HIS A 169 8.79 -23.04 -29.28
C HIS A 169 8.04 -22.17 -28.26
N ILE A 170 8.69 -21.06 -27.88
CA ILE A 170 8.14 -20.10 -26.94
C ILE A 170 8.10 -18.71 -27.57
N THR A 171 7.02 -17.97 -27.33
CA THR A 171 6.89 -16.59 -27.73
C THR A 171 7.14 -15.70 -26.51
N GLY A 172 7.96 -14.68 -26.66
CA GLY A 172 8.24 -13.70 -25.60
C GLY A 172 8.45 -12.32 -26.19
N THR A 173 8.48 -11.30 -25.34
CA THR A 173 8.65 -9.89 -25.75
C THR A 173 10.07 -9.42 -25.48
N VAL A 174 10.69 -8.76 -26.43
CA VAL A 174 12.05 -8.21 -26.29
C VAL A 174 12.06 -7.09 -25.26
N LYS A 175 12.68 -7.33 -24.13
CA LYS A 175 12.75 -6.42 -22.97
C LYS A 175 13.94 -5.48 -23.03
N ASN A 176 15.09 -6.03 -23.42
CA ASN A 176 16.34 -5.27 -23.51
C ASN A 176 17.27 -5.88 -24.58
N ILE A 177 18.10 -5.04 -25.20
CA ILE A 177 19.06 -5.46 -26.22
C ILE A 177 20.46 -5.03 -25.79
N THR A 178 21.37 -6.00 -25.74
CA THR A 178 22.79 -5.80 -25.45
C THR A 178 23.64 -6.11 -26.70
N ASN A 179 24.97 -5.89 -26.65
CA ASN A 179 25.85 -6.15 -27.79
C ASN A 179 26.00 -7.65 -28.11
N PHE A 180 25.70 -8.53 -27.17
CA PHE A 180 25.85 -9.98 -27.30
C PHE A 180 24.51 -10.72 -27.47
N GLY A 181 23.38 -10.02 -27.43
CA GLY A 181 22.08 -10.65 -27.62
C GLY A 181 20.91 -9.81 -27.11
N ALA A 182 19.72 -10.38 -27.22
CA ALA A 182 18.47 -9.78 -26.74
C ALA A 182 17.93 -10.54 -25.52
N PHE A 183 17.46 -9.81 -24.52
CA PHE A 183 16.73 -10.35 -23.40
C PHE A 183 15.24 -10.34 -23.71
N ILE A 184 14.65 -11.51 -23.63
CA ILE A 184 13.24 -11.76 -23.96
C ILE A 184 12.50 -12.08 -22.68
N ASP A 185 11.44 -11.35 -22.39
CA ASP A 185 10.53 -11.64 -21.27
C ASP A 185 9.59 -12.79 -21.68
N LEU A 186 9.70 -13.89 -20.97
CA LEU A 186 8.89 -15.11 -21.18
C LEU A 186 7.68 -15.19 -20.24
N GLY A 187 7.36 -14.09 -19.53
CA GLY A 187 6.22 -14.05 -18.60
C GLY A 187 6.51 -14.61 -17.21
N GLY A 188 7.78 -14.62 -16.77
CA GLY A 188 8.19 -15.08 -15.43
C GLY A 188 9.70 -15.23 -15.30
N ALA A 189 10.39 -15.42 -16.41
CA ALA A 189 11.84 -15.41 -16.49
C ALA A 189 12.31 -14.68 -17.77
N ASP A 190 13.51 -14.13 -17.72
CA ASP A 190 14.14 -13.52 -18.89
C ASP A 190 14.96 -14.59 -19.61
N GLY A 191 14.64 -14.85 -20.88
CA GLY A 191 15.44 -15.67 -21.79
C GLY A 191 16.50 -14.82 -22.48
N LEU A 192 17.66 -15.40 -22.78
CA LEU A 192 18.69 -14.77 -23.59
C LEU A 192 18.70 -15.39 -24.98
N LEU A 193 18.43 -14.57 -26.00
CA LEU A 193 18.65 -14.89 -27.39
C LEU A 193 20.05 -14.36 -27.76
N HIS A 194 21.04 -15.25 -27.82
CA HIS A 194 22.39 -14.87 -28.14
C HIS A 194 22.52 -14.45 -29.62
N ILE A 195 23.45 -13.54 -29.92
CA ILE A 195 23.63 -13.00 -31.26
C ILE A 195 23.90 -14.07 -32.33
N SER A 196 24.57 -15.17 -31.96
CA SER A 196 24.83 -16.31 -32.85
C SER A 196 23.60 -17.08 -33.28
N GLU A 197 22.50 -16.98 -32.47
CA GLU A 197 21.25 -17.71 -32.69
C GLU A 197 20.15 -16.83 -33.31
N MET A 198 20.45 -15.54 -33.56
CA MET A 198 19.46 -14.58 -34.10
C MET A 198 19.27 -14.72 -35.61
N SER A 199 20.29 -15.19 -36.35
CA SER A 199 20.25 -15.34 -37.80
C SER A 199 21.27 -16.38 -38.29
N TRP A 200 20.99 -16.96 -39.44
CA TRP A 200 21.93 -17.82 -40.19
C TRP A 200 23.12 -17.04 -40.71
N GLY A 201 23.02 -15.73 -40.88
CA GLY A 201 24.13 -14.86 -41.31
C GLY A 201 24.81 -14.18 -40.13
N ARG A 202 26.02 -13.61 -40.39
CA ARG A 202 26.72 -12.82 -39.37
C ARG A 202 25.91 -11.58 -38.99
N VAL A 203 25.60 -11.44 -37.74
CA VAL A 203 24.92 -10.27 -37.16
C VAL A 203 25.95 -9.44 -36.42
N ASP A 204 26.16 -8.21 -36.83
CA ASP A 204 27.10 -7.30 -36.17
C ASP A 204 26.44 -6.55 -35.01
N ASN A 205 25.11 -6.30 -35.08
CA ASN A 205 24.36 -5.63 -34.01
C ASN A 205 22.97 -6.25 -33.85
N PRO A 206 22.62 -6.77 -32.67
CA PRO A 206 21.29 -7.30 -32.39
C PRO A 206 20.12 -6.32 -32.63
N LYS A 207 20.38 -5.02 -32.57
CA LYS A 207 19.37 -3.96 -32.79
C LYS A 207 18.90 -3.86 -34.26
N ASP A 208 19.65 -4.45 -35.18
CA ASP A 208 19.28 -4.45 -36.60
C ASP A 208 18.23 -5.52 -36.92
N ILE A 209 18.09 -6.51 -36.03
CA ILE A 209 17.17 -7.64 -36.21
C ILE A 209 15.92 -7.49 -35.36
N CYS A 210 16.03 -7.01 -34.10
CA CYS A 210 14.91 -6.88 -33.19
C CYS A 210 14.90 -5.52 -32.51
N LYS A 211 13.70 -5.09 -32.09
CA LYS A 211 13.48 -3.87 -31.32
C LYS A 211 12.87 -4.20 -29.97
N ILE A 212 13.06 -3.30 -29.01
CA ILE A 212 12.39 -3.42 -27.71
C ILE A 212 10.88 -3.35 -27.91
N GLY A 213 10.18 -4.39 -27.45
CA GLY A 213 8.75 -4.52 -27.58
C GLY A 213 8.29 -5.49 -28.69
N ASP A 214 9.21 -6.05 -29.50
CA ASP A 214 8.86 -7.06 -30.50
C ASP A 214 8.46 -8.38 -29.86
#